data_bbd2b1dc8a74bbea6c792c05935d062a
#
_entry.id   bbd2b1dc8a74bbea6c792c05935d062a
#
_cell.length_a   1.000
_cell.length_b   1.000
_cell.length_c   1.000
_cell.angle_alpha   90.00
_cell.angle_beta   90.00
_cell.angle_gamma   90.00
#
_symmetry.space_group_name_H-M   'P 1'
#
loop_
_entity.id
_entity.type
_entity.pdbx_description
1 polymer ?
#
loop_
_entity_poly.entity_id
_entity_poly.type
_entity_poly.pdbx_seq_one_letter_code
_entity_poly.pdbx_strand_id
1 'polypeptide(L)'
;MYVLALNGSHNKDGNTAFLLNEVLKHCEMSGAKTEIISVHEAVSDAKYPFCVNCATPCPKQCYSGTKLEEAFEKVKKADFVLFGSPVYFGSMSGQLKCFFDKTRAVRSNKEWLGKKCAAVTVGASKYGGQERTAEAIHSCALVSGMTVIGNSSVEGMGHFGLSAQRPANEDEYAAVQAKSLAARIIEECK
;
A
#
# COMPACT_ATOMS: atom_id res chain seq x y z
N MET A 1 12.50 -7.69 -11.33
CA MET A 1 11.71 -7.33 -10.13
C MET A 1 10.71 -6.24 -10.49
N TYR A 2 9.46 -6.38 -10.06
CA TYR A 2 8.39 -5.40 -10.26
C TYR A 2 7.81 -4.98 -8.90
N VAL A 3 7.99 -3.71 -8.54
CA VAL A 3 7.49 -3.09 -7.30
C VAL A 3 6.32 -2.19 -7.62
N LEU A 4 5.16 -2.49 -7.03
CA LEU A 4 3.92 -1.75 -7.20
C LEU A 4 3.59 -0.94 -5.95
N ALA A 5 3.32 0.35 -6.09
CA ALA A 5 2.80 1.19 -5.03
C ALA A 5 1.32 1.50 -5.24
N LEU A 6 0.54 1.39 -4.17
CA LEU A 6 -0.89 1.72 -4.12
C LEU A 6 -1.05 2.98 -3.26
N ASN A 7 -1.31 4.12 -3.91
CA ASN A 7 -1.56 5.39 -3.23
C ASN A 7 -3.01 5.45 -2.73
N GLY A 8 -3.21 5.22 -1.44
CA GLY A 8 -4.50 5.30 -0.76
C GLY A 8 -4.96 6.74 -0.46
N SER A 9 -4.16 7.76 -0.77
CA SER A 9 -4.60 9.15 -0.71
C SER A 9 -5.48 9.50 -1.90
N HIS A 10 -6.48 10.36 -1.68
CA HIS A 10 -7.24 10.97 -2.78
C HIS A 10 -6.40 11.99 -3.57
N ASN A 11 -5.35 12.53 -2.95
CA ASN A 11 -4.42 13.45 -3.60
C ASN A 11 -3.29 12.66 -4.27
N LYS A 12 -3.18 12.80 -5.59
CA LYS A 12 -2.19 12.08 -6.39
C LYS A 12 -0.77 12.58 -6.17
N ASP A 13 -0.61 13.87 -5.88
CA ASP A 13 0.66 14.57 -5.73
C ASP A 13 0.92 15.00 -4.27
N GLY A 14 0.23 14.36 -3.32
CA GLY A 14 0.33 14.68 -1.90
C GLY A 14 1.47 13.95 -1.19
N ASN A 15 1.56 14.14 0.12
CA ASN A 15 2.62 13.59 0.96
C ASN A 15 2.76 12.06 0.87
N THR A 16 1.64 11.33 0.76
CA THR A 16 1.67 9.86 0.61
C THR A 16 2.30 9.45 -0.71
N ALA A 17 1.94 10.12 -1.81
CA ALA A 17 2.52 9.87 -3.12
C ALA A 17 4.02 10.21 -3.13
N PHE A 18 4.41 11.33 -2.51
CA PHE A 18 5.80 11.72 -2.36
C PHE A 18 6.62 10.59 -1.69
N LEU A 19 6.19 10.07 -0.54
CA LEU A 19 6.91 8.99 0.15
C LEU A 19 6.97 7.69 -0.65
N LEU A 20 5.88 7.31 -1.31
CA LEU A 20 5.86 6.14 -2.18
C LEU A 20 6.88 6.30 -3.31
N ASN A 21 6.91 7.46 -3.96
CA ASN A 21 7.87 7.76 -5.03
C ASN A 21 9.33 7.74 -4.54
N GLU A 22 9.62 8.21 -3.32
CA GLU A 22 10.97 8.12 -2.76
C GLU A 22 11.43 6.66 -2.59
N VAL A 23 10.56 5.76 -2.12
CA VAL A 23 10.88 4.33 -2.06
C VAL A 23 11.08 3.75 -3.45
N LEU A 24 10.14 4.02 -4.38
CA LEU A 24 10.20 3.52 -5.76
C LEU A 24 11.47 3.97 -6.49
N LYS A 25 11.87 5.23 -6.33
CA LYS A 25 13.11 5.77 -6.91
C LYS A 25 14.35 4.97 -6.48
N HIS A 26 14.46 4.62 -5.21
CA HIS A 26 15.57 3.79 -4.73
C HIS A 26 15.50 2.35 -5.28
N CYS A 27 14.30 1.80 -5.48
CA CYS A 27 14.12 0.51 -6.15
C CYS A 27 14.54 0.57 -7.64
N GLU A 28 14.17 1.64 -8.35
CA GLU A 28 14.56 1.89 -9.75
C GLU A 28 16.08 1.98 -9.92
N MET A 29 16.76 2.69 -9.02
CA MET A 29 18.23 2.77 -9.00
C MET A 29 18.90 1.39 -8.87
N SER A 30 18.18 0.41 -8.36
CA SER A 30 18.60 -1.00 -8.25
C SER A 30 18.06 -1.89 -9.38
N GLY A 31 17.48 -1.29 -10.44
CA GLY A 31 17.02 -2.00 -11.63
C GLY A 31 15.60 -2.57 -11.55
N ALA A 32 14.81 -2.19 -10.56
CA ALA A 32 13.42 -2.59 -10.50
C ALA A 32 12.56 -1.83 -11.52
N LYS A 33 11.57 -2.51 -12.09
CA LYS A 33 10.42 -1.85 -12.71
C LYS A 33 9.49 -1.38 -11.59
N THR A 34 9.02 -0.14 -11.64
CA THR A 34 8.12 0.42 -10.64
C THR A 34 6.85 0.98 -11.26
N GLU A 35 5.80 1.04 -10.48
CA GLU A 35 4.54 1.68 -10.86
C GLU A 35 3.83 2.18 -9.60
N ILE A 36 3.10 3.31 -9.72
CA ILE A 36 2.20 3.81 -8.70
C ILE A 36 0.76 3.88 -9.23
N ILE A 37 -0.20 3.39 -8.45
CA ILE A 37 -1.63 3.40 -8.78
C ILE A 37 -2.38 4.26 -7.77
N SER A 38 -3.28 5.11 -8.25
CA SER A 38 -4.25 5.80 -7.42
C SER A 38 -5.38 4.86 -7.01
N VAL A 39 -5.41 4.50 -5.73
CA VAL A 39 -6.50 3.69 -5.16
C VAL A 39 -7.83 4.43 -5.24
N HIS A 40 -7.82 5.76 -5.06
CA HIS A 40 -9.01 6.59 -5.20
C HIS A 40 -9.65 6.42 -6.58
N GLU A 41 -8.87 6.51 -7.66
CA GLU A 41 -9.39 6.31 -9.02
C GLU A 41 -9.89 4.89 -9.23
N ALA A 42 -9.13 3.90 -8.76
CA ALA A 42 -9.49 2.50 -8.93
C ALA A 42 -10.84 2.17 -8.27
N VAL A 43 -11.06 2.59 -7.00
CA VAL A 43 -12.31 2.30 -6.31
C VAL A 43 -13.48 3.15 -6.81
N SER A 44 -13.22 4.36 -7.31
CA SER A 44 -14.24 5.25 -7.87
C SER A 44 -14.77 4.77 -9.23
N ASP A 45 -13.97 4.03 -9.98
CA ASP A 45 -14.35 3.44 -11.27
C ASP A 45 -15.22 2.19 -11.12
N ALA A 46 -15.26 1.59 -9.94
CA ALA A 46 -16.13 0.46 -9.64
C ALA A 46 -17.59 0.93 -9.48
N LYS A 47 -18.56 0.04 -9.81
CA LYS A 47 -20.00 0.34 -9.68
C LYS A 47 -20.41 0.92 -8.32
N TYR A 48 -19.75 0.47 -7.26
CA TYR A 48 -19.83 1.02 -5.91
C TYR A 48 -18.41 1.16 -5.37
N PRO A 49 -18.02 2.27 -4.77
CA PRO A 49 -16.67 2.44 -4.21
C PRO A 49 -16.40 1.49 -3.04
N PHE A 50 -17.41 1.10 -2.28
CA PHE A 50 -17.31 0.16 -1.14
C PHE A 50 -17.96 -1.19 -1.45
N CYS A 51 -17.61 -2.24 -0.70
CA CYS A 51 -18.20 -3.55 -0.83
C CYS A 51 -19.58 -3.60 -0.18
N VAL A 52 -20.61 -4.03 -0.93
CA VAL A 52 -21.99 -4.20 -0.44
C VAL A 52 -22.33 -5.65 -0.10
N ASN A 53 -21.35 -6.55 -0.12
CA ASN A 53 -21.53 -7.98 0.15
C ASN A 53 -22.71 -8.62 -0.59
N CYS A 54 -22.82 -8.33 -1.88
CA CYS A 54 -24.00 -8.68 -2.70
C CYS A 54 -24.25 -10.18 -2.85
N ALA A 55 -23.23 -11.02 -2.78
CA ALA A 55 -23.35 -12.49 -2.86
C ALA A 55 -22.09 -13.20 -2.31
N THR A 56 -22.25 -14.50 -1.98
CA THR A 56 -21.16 -15.40 -1.62
C THR A 56 -21.37 -16.72 -2.40
N PRO A 57 -20.39 -17.14 -3.25
CA PRO A 57 -19.11 -16.49 -3.56
C PRO A 57 -19.25 -15.11 -4.23
N CYS A 58 -18.21 -14.28 -4.18
CA CYS A 58 -18.22 -12.95 -4.78
C CYS A 58 -18.21 -13.03 -6.32
N PRO A 59 -19.24 -12.49 -7.02
CA PRO A 59 -19.36 -12.61 -8.48
C PRO A 59 -18.52 -11.60 -9.26
N LYS A 60 -17.74 -10.72 -8.58
CA LYS A 60 -16.89 -9.67 -9.17
C LYS A 60 -17.64 -8.57 -9.97
N GLN A 61 -18.95 -8.67 -10.18
CA GLN A 61 -19.75 -7.80 -11.05
C GLN A 61 -19.63 -6.29 -10.76
N CYS A 62 -19.23 -5.91 -9.53
CA CYS A 62 -19.12 -4.50 -9.18
C CYS A 62 -17.79 -3.86 -9.62
N TYR A 63 -16.82 -4.64 -10.10
CA TYR A 63 -15.52 -4.12 -10.52
C TYR A 63 -14.94 -4.78 -11.78
N SER A 64 -15.58 -5.80 -12.35
CA SER A 64 -15.12 -6.42 -13.61
C SER A 64 -15.09 -5.40 -14.74
N GLY A 65 -13.96 -5.33 -15.46
CA GLY A 65 -13.72 -4.39 -16.55
C GLY A 65 -13.37 -2.97 -16.08
N THR A 66 -13.10 -2.76 -14.80
CA THR A 66 -12.78 -1.44 -14.24
C THR A 66 -11.29 -1.32 -13.86
N LYS A 67 -10.84 -0.09 -13.60
CA LYS A 67 -9.50 0.19 -13.05
C LYS A 67 -9.22 -0.57 -11.74
N LEU A 68 -10.25 -0.94 -10.98
CA LEU A 68 -10.07 -1.72 -9.76
C LEU A 68 -9.66 -3.16 -10.08
N GLU A 69 -10.26 -3.79 -11.09
CA GLU A 69 -9.83 -5.12 -11.55
C GLU A 69 -8.38 -5.08 -12.06
N GLU A 70 -8.05 -4.06 -12.86
CA GLU A 70 -6.68 -3.85 -13.35
C GLU A 70 -5.68 -3.71 -12.19
N ALA A 71 -6.03 -2.96 -11.14
CA ALA A 71 -5.21 -2.82 -9.96
C ALA A 71 -4.99 -4.17 -9.24
N PHE A 72 -6.03 -5.00 -9.09
CA PHE A 72 -5.91 -6.33 -8.51
C PHE A 72 -5.00 -7.25 -9.32
N GLU A 73 -5.12 -7.23 -10.65
CA GLU A 73 -4.25 -8.00 -11.53
C GLU A 73 -2.79 -7.52 -11.48
N LYS A 74 -2.55 -6.22 -11.31
CA LYS A 74 -1.19 -5.68 -11.13
C LYS A 74 -0.60 -6.11 -9.78
N VAL A 75 -1.36 -6.10 -8.69
CA VAL A 75 -0.92 -6.65 -7.40
C VAL A 75 -0.53 -8.12 -7.54
N LYS A 76 -1.34 -8.92 -8.24
CA LYS A 76 -1.05 -10.33 -8.52
C LYS A 76 0.26 -10.55 -9.27
N LYS A 77 0.63 -9.63 -10.18
CA LYS A 77 1.86 -9.69 -10.99
C LYS A 77 3.08 -9.13 -10.26
N ALA A 78 2.90 -8.26 -9.28
CA ALA A 78 3.99 -7.61 -8.57
C ALA A 78 4.80 -8.60 -7.72
N ASP A 79 6.10 -8.39 -7.62
CA ASP A 79 6.98 -9.10 -6.69
C ASP A 79 6.88 -8.51 -5.29
N PHE A 80 6.64 -7.20 -5.21
CA PHE A 80 6.45 -6.48 -3.94
C PHE A 80 5.37 -5.40 -4.08
N VAL A 81 4.58 -5.18 -3.01
CA VAL A 81 3.50 -4.19 -2.98
C VAL A 81 3.68 -3.21 -1.82
N LEU A 82 3.69 -1.92 -2.13
CA LEU A 82 3.64 -0.85 -1.13
C LEU A 82 2.19 -0.35 -0.98
N PHE A 83 1.67 -0.37 0.24
CA PHE A 83 0.37 0.22 0.57
C PHE A 83 0.59 1.57 1.26
N GLY A 84 0.36 2.67 0.55
CA GLY A 84 0.47 4.02 1.08
C GLY A 84 -0.87 4.57 1.58
N SER A 85 -0.88 5.20 2.75
CA SER A 85 -2.08 5.86 3.29
C SER A 85 -1.77 7.12 4.09
N PRO A 86 -2.56 8.20 3.94
CA PRO A 86 -2.63 9.21 4.97
C PRO A 86 -3.28 8.63 6.23
N VAL A 87 -2.97 9.23 7.38
CA VAL A 87 -3.64 8.90 8.65
C VAL A 87 -4.94 9.69 8.75
N TYR A 88 -6.06 9.01 8.75
CA TYR A 88 -7.38 9.58 8.98
C TYR A 88 -8.02 8.93 10.21
N PHE A 89 -8.26 9.71 11.26
CA PHE A 89 -8.82 9.22 12.53
C PHE A 89 -8.07 8.00 13.11
N GLY A 90 -6.73 8.03 13.04
CA GLY A 90 -5.87 6.96 13.57
C GLY A 90 -5.89 5.66 12.75
N SER A 91 -6.34 5.70 11.49
CA SER A 91 -6.41 4.54 10.62
C SER A 91 -6.12 4.91 9.16
N MET A 92 -6.14 3.92 8.27
CA MET A 92 -6.00 4.15 6.83
C MET A 92 -7.18 4.94 6.26
N SER A 93 -6.98 5.55 5.09
CA SER A 93 -8.04 6.23 4.35
C SER A 93 -9.20 5.29 4.02
N GLY A 94 -10.40 5.85 3.90
CA GLY A 94 -11.58 5.12 3.44
C GLY A 94 -11.39 4.49 2.07
N GLN A 95 -10.65 5.16 1.17
CA GLN A 95 -10.33 4.65 -0.17
C GLN A 95 -9.52 3.35 -0.11
N LEU A 96 -8.46 3.33 0.71
CA LEU A 96 -7.64 2.12 0.85
C LEU A 96 -8.42 1.00 1.56
N LYS A 97 -9.25 1.34 2.55
CA LYS A 97 -10.12 0.35 3.18
C LYS A 97 -11.15 -0.23 2.21
N CYS A 98 -11.77 0.61 1.37
CA CYS A 98 -12.68 0.15 0.31
C CYS A 98 -11.97 -0.78 -0.68
N PHE A 99 -10.73 -0.50 -1.04
CA PHE A 99 -9.91 -1.38 -1.88
C PHE A 99 -9.77 -2.77 -1.25
N PHE A 100 -9.35 -2.85 0.00
CA PHE A 100 -9.25 -4.13 0.71
C PHE A 100 -10.60 -4.85 0.85
N ASP A 101 -11.69 -4.15 1.15
CA ASP A 101 -13.01 -4.78 1.29
C ASP A 101 -13.52 -5.42 -0.01
N LYS A 102 -13.04 -4.97 -1.16
CA LYS A 102 -13.38 -5.53 -2.46
C LYS A 102 -12.52 -6.73 -2.87
N THR A 103 -11.50 -7.10 -2.10
CA THR A 103 -10.63 -8.25 -2.42
C THR A 103 -11.25 -9.62 -2.11
N ARG A 104 -12.55 -9.71 -1.79
CA ARG A 104 -13.20 -10.98 -1.38
C ARG A 104 -12.95 -12.14 -2.35
N ALA A 105 -13.10 -11.90 -3.66
CA ALA A 105 -12.83 -12.93 -4.67
C ALA A 105 -11.33 -13.25 -4.78
N VAL A 106 -10.49 -12.22 -4.75
CA VAL A 106 -9.02 -12.35 -4.76
C VAL A 106 -8.55 -13.23 -3.59
N ARG A 107 -9.06 -12.96 -2.38
CA ARG A 107 -8.77 -13.74 -1.18
C ARG A 107 -9.26 -15.18 -1.29
N SER A 108 -10.51 -15.40 -1.72
CA SER A 108 -11.08 -16.75 -1.86
C SER A 108 -10.31 -17.60 -2.87
N ASN A 109 -9.80 -16.98 -3.93
CA ASN A 109 -8.99 -17.63 -4.96
C ASN A 109 -7.50 -17.71 -4.59
N LYS A 110 -7.09 -17.19 -3.42
CA LYS A 110 -5.69 -17.15 -2.95
C LYS A 110 -4.75 -16.43 -3.92
N GLU A 111 -5.24 -15.41 -4.65
CA GLU A 111 -4.49 -14.76 -5.73
C GLU A 111 -3.30 -13.95 -5.22
N TRP A 112 -3.34 -13.47 -3.97
CA TRP A 112 -2.26 -12.71 -3.32
C TRP A 112 -1.52 -13.51 -2.22
N LEU A 113 -1.76 -14.81 -2.12
CA LEU A 113 -1.11 -15.64 -1.10
C LEU A 113 0.41 -15.59 -1.25
N GLY A 114 1.11 -15.23 -0.19
CA GLY A 114 2.56 -15.13 -0.12
C GLY A 114 3.17 -13.89 -0.80
N LYS A 115 2.35 -12.98 -1.38
CA LYS A 115 2.84 -11.71 -1.90
C LYS A 115 3.43 -10.86 -0.78
N LYS A 116 4.63 -10.32 -0.98
CA LYS A 116 5.30 -9.48 0.00
C LYS A 116 4.77 -8.05 -0.08
N CYS A 117 4.60 -7.41 1.07
CA CYS A 117 4.13 -6.02 1.12
C CYS A 117 4.67 -5.26 2.32
N ALA A 118 4.63 -3.92 2.22
CA ALA A 118 4.93 -3.01 3.32
C ALA A 118 3.95 -1.84 3.36
N ALA A 119 3.83 -1.22 4.55
CA ALA A 119 3.02 -0.02 4.75
C ALA A 119 3.87 1.26 4.66
N VAL A 120 3.27 2.31 4.09
CA VAL A 120 3.80 3.68 4.04
C VAL A 120 2.72 4.63 4.55
N THR A 121 2.98 5.34 5.63
CA THR A 121 1.97 6.16 6.31
C THR A 121 2.41 7.59 6.56
N VAL A 122 1.48 8.55 6.41
CA VAL A 122 1.74 9.97 6.67
C VAL A 122 0.69 10.54 7.60
N GLY A 123 1.12 11.02 8.78
CA GLY A 123 0.30 11.71 9.74
C GLY A 123 0.39 13.23 9.64
N ALA A 124 -0.57 13.93 10.21
CA ALA A 124 -0.56 15.39 10.29
C ALA A 124 0.49 15.93 11.28
N SER A 125 0.86 15.12 12.28
CA SER A 125 1.80 15.47 13.34
C SER A 125 2.65 14.26 13.74
N LYS A 126 3.74 14.51 14.43
CA LYS A 126 4.56 13.48 15.07
C LYS A 126 3.69 12.71 16.10
N TYR A 127 3.81 11.39 16.13
CA TYR A 127 2.97 10.51 16.95
C TYR A 127 1.46 10.62 16.63
N GLY A 128 1.11 10.99 15.39
CA GLY A 128 -0.24 11.27 14.94
C GLY A 128 -1.06 10.04 14.54
N GLY A 129 -0.63 8.82 14.87
CA GLY A 129 -1.31 7.56 14.55
C GLY A 129 -0.76 6.83 13.32
N GLN A 130 0.47 7.14 12.88
CA GLN A 130 1.12 6.51 11.74
C GLN A 130 1.26 5.00 11.93
N GLU A 131 1.80 4.56 13.07
CA GLU A 131 1.97 3.12 13.38
C GLU A 131 0.64 2.39 13.47
N ARG A 132 -0.38 3.01 14.10
CA ARG A 132 -1.74 2.45 14.15
C ARG A 132 -2.34 2.27 12.75
N THR A 133 -2.03 3.19 11.85
CA THR A 133 -2.44 3.09 10.44
C THR A 133 -1.69 1.97 9.72
N ALA A 134 -0.38 1.82 9.98
CA ALA A 134 0.39 0.70 9.46
C ALA A 134 -0.16 -0.65 9.95
N GLU A 135 -0.46 -0.79 11.25
CA GLU A 135 -1.09 -2.00 11.82
C GLU A 135 -2.43 -2.34 11.13
N ALA A 136 -3.26 -1.33 10.86
CA ALA A 136 -4.52 -1.54 10.16
C ALA A 136 -4.31 -2.04 8.71
N ILE A 137 -3.29 -1.53 8.01
CA ILE A 137 -2.88 -2.02 6.68
C ILE A 137 -2.35 -3.45 6.79
N HIS A 138 -1.48 -3.75 7.76
CA HIS A 138 -0.92 -5.08 8.00
C HIS A 138 -2.03 -6.11 8.26
N SER A 139 -3.03 -5.75 9.07
CA SER A 139 -4.17 -6.63 9.35
C SER A 139 -4.92 -7.00 8.07
N CYS A 140 -5.17 -6.04 7.18
CA CYS A 140 -5.83 -6.30 5.89
C CYS A 140 -4.95 -7.15 4.95
N ALA A 141 -3.65 -6.88 4.91
CA ALA A 141 -2.69 -7.64 4.11
C ALA A 141 -2.59 -9.10 4.58
N LEU A 142 -2.46 -9.33 5.88
CA LEU A 142 -2.43 -10.69 6.48
C LEU A 142 -3.72 -11.46 6.21
N VAL A 143 -4.89 -10.82 6.34
CA VAL A 143 -6.19 -11.43 5.98
C VAL A 143 -6.24 -11.79 4.50
N SER A 144 -5.55 -11.05 3.64
CA SER A 144 -5.43 -11.34 2.20
C SER A 144 -4.39 -12.43 1.88
N GLY A 145 -3.69 -12.97 2.91
CA GLY A 145 -2.67 -14.01 2.77
C GLY A 145 -1.30 -13.49 2.36
N MET A 146 -1.06 -12.18 2.47
CA MET A 146 0.22 -11.56 2.12
C MET A 146 1.25 -11.70 3.26
N THR A 147 2.53 -11.56 2.92
CA THR A 147 3.64 -11.49 3.87
C THR A 147 4.01 -10.04 4.12
N VAL A 148 3.87 -9.59 5.35
CA VAL A 148 4.20 -8.22 5.76
C VAL A 148 5.70 -8.10 6.04
N ILE A 149 6.32 -7.09 5.45
CA ILE A 149 7.74 -6.76 5.61
C ILE A 149 7.84 -5.36 6.23
N GLY A 150 8.65 -5.24 7.25
CA GLY A 150 9.00 -3.94 7.85
C GLY A 150 10.29 -3.38 7.26
N ASN A 151 10.84 -2.38 7.95
CA ASN A 151 12.15 -1.82 7.63
C ASN A 151 13.26 -2.87 7.89
N SER A 152 14.41 -2.74 7.23
CA SER A 152 15.57 -3.63 7.40
C SER A 152 16.32 -3.43 8.71
N SER A 153 16.18 -2.28 9.36
CA SER A 153 16.93 -1.95 10.58
C SER A 153 16.31 -2.60 11.82
N VAL A 154 17.13 -3.23 12.63
CA VAL A 154 16.76 -3.65 14.01
C VAL A 154 17.04 -2.53 15.01
N GLU A 155 17.82 -1.53 14.60
CA GLU A 155 18.14 -0.33 15.35
C GLU A 155 17.51 0.87 14.64
N GLY A 156 16.80 1.69 15.36
CA GLY A 156 16.20 2.89 14.78
C GLY A 156 14.70 2.79 14.60
N MET A 157 14.16 3.38 13.53
CA MET A 157 12.73 3.60 13.33
C MET A 157 12.19 2.90 12.07
N GLY A 158 10.87 2.79 11.97
CA GLY A 158 10.22 2.24 10.78
C GLY A 158 10.04 0.72 10.82
N HIS A 159 10.01 0.09 12.00
CA HIS A 159 9.80 -1.35 12.14
C HIS A 159 8.47 -1.82 11.55
N PHE A 160 7.44 -0.98 11.57
CA PHE A 160 6.13 -1.24 10.95
C PHE A 160 6.04 -0.82 9.47
N GLY A 161 7.14 -0.39 8.85
CA GLY A 161 7.18 0.19 7.52
C GLY A 161 7.71 1.62 7.54
N LEU A 162 7.33 2.45 6.57
CA LEU A 162 7.74 3.84 6.50
C LEU A 162 6.65 4.73 7.09
N SER A 163 7.02 5.59 8.04
CA SER A 163 6.13 6.54 8.68
C SER A 163 6.71 7.95 8.66
N ALA A 164 5.91 8.94 8.28
CA ALA A 164 6.32 10.35 8.26
C ALA A 164 5.22 11.27 8.78
N GLN A 165 5.61 12.50 9.15
CA GLN A 165 4.68 13.59 9.36
C GLN A 165 4.65 14.52 8.14
N ARG A 166 3.56 15.24 7.92
CA ARG A 166 3.48 16.28 6.89
C ARG A 166 4.16 17.58 7.35
N PRO A 167 4.82 18.33 6.44
CA PRO A 167 5.05 17.98 5.05
C PRO A 167 6.13 16.90 4.93
N ALA A 168 5.85 15.84 4.17
CA ALA A 168 6.72 14.66 4.14
C ALA A 168 8.11 14.91 3.52
N ASN A 169 8.22 15.92 2.68
CA ASN A 169 9.48 16.36 2.08
C ASN A 169 10.39 17.13 3.05
N GLU A 170 9.87 17.55 4.20
CA GLU A 170 10.59 18.23 5.27
C GLU A 170 10.85 17.33 6.49
N ASP A 171 10.33 16.11 6.47
CA ASP A 171 10.57 15.13 7.52
C ASP A 171 11.99 14.54 7.36
N GLU A 172 12.90 14.89 8.25
CA GLU A 172 14.32 14.52 8.21
C GLU A 172 14.55 12.99 8.15
N TYR A 173 13.64 12.23 8.73
CA TYR A 173 13.74 10.77 8.76
C TYR A 173 13.07 10.06 7.59
N ALA A 174 12.17 10.73 6.87
CA ALA A 174 11.42 10.12 5.78
C ALA A 174 12.34 9.58 4.67
N ALA A 175 13.34 10.36 4.26
CA ALA A 175 14.30 9.95 3.23
C ALA A 175 15.16 8.75 3.67
N VAL A 176 15.61 8.76 4.95
CA VAL A 176 16.39 7.65 5.52
C VAL A 176 15.57 6.37 5.56
N GLN A 177 14.33 6.45 6.04
CA GLN A 177 13.40 5.32 6.08
C GLN A 177 13.06 4.80 4.67
N ALA A 178 12.84 5.69 3.70
CA ALA A 178 12.55 5.31 2.31
C ALA A 178 13.70 4.50 1.69
N LYS A 179 14.94 4.95 1.88
CA LYS A 179 16.15 4.23 1.44
C LYS A 179 16.28 2.88 2.12
N SER A 180 16.07 2.81 3.43
CA SER A 180 16.16 1.57 4.21
C SER A 180 15.08 0.57 3.79
N LEU A 181 13.84 1.02 3.62
CA LEU A 181 12.75 0.15 3.14
C LEU A 181 13.01 -0.35 1.72
N ALA A 182 13.51 0.49 0.82
CA ALA A 182 13.86 0.07 -0.54
C ALA A 182 14.98 -0.99 -0.54
N ALA A 183 16.01 -0.83 0.31
CA ALA A 183 17.06 -1.85 0.47
C ALA A 183 16.47 -3.20 0.91
N ARG A 184 15.55 -3.17 1.88
CA ARG A 184 14.85 -4.38 2.34
C ARG A 184 14.00 -5.02 1.23
N ILE A 185 13.27 -4.22 0.44
CA ILE A 185 12.50 -4.72 -0.69
C ILE A 185 13.39 -5.47 -1.68
N ILE A 186 14.54 -4.89 -1.99
CA ILE A 186 15.50 -5.49 -2.92
C ILE A 186 16.05 -6.82 -2.38
N GLU A 187 16.36 -6.90 -1.10
CA GLU A 187 16.81 -8.13 -0.45
C GLU A 187 15.74 -9.22 -0.49
N GLU A 188 14.51 -8.86 -0.19
CA GLU A 188 13.38 -9.79 -0.15
C GLU A 188 12.96 -10.32 -1.52
N CYS A 189 13.31 -9.62 -2.60
CA CYS A 189 12.94 -10.00 -3.97
C CYS A 189 14.07 -10.66 -4.79
N LYS A 190 15.22 -10.91 -4.14
CA LYS A 190 16.30 -11.74 -4.72
C LYS A 190 15.97 -13.22 -4.58
#